data_4ec1bb7157101939d773c1e706c4f382
#
_entry.id   4ec1bb7157101939d773c1e706c4f382
#
_cell.length_a   1.000
_cell.length_b   1.000
_cell.length_c   1.000
_cell.angle_alpha   90.00
_cell.angle_beta   90.00
_cell.angle_gamma   90.00
#
_symmetry.space_group_name_H-M   'P 1'
#
loop_
_entity.id
_entity.type
_entity.pdbx_description
1 polymer ?
#
loop_
_entity_poly.entity_id
_entity_poly.type
_entity_poly.pdbx_seq_one_letter_code
_entity_poly.pdbx_strand_id
1 'polypeptide(L)'
;MQNILFDLDGTLLPMNQEKFVTFYLPLLAEKMKKYDISTNDLISAVWKGFYAMVANDGHQTNEDAFWEAFDAVTGWERTVVEPDVTDFYQNEFNQAVVSTDPTGMAAEIIHTLKEQGKKIYLATNPVFPECATMNRIKWAGLDASDFEAVTTYENSHYCKPNVKYFEEVLRDNH
;
A
#
# COMPACT_ATOMS: atom_id res chain seq x y z
N MET A 1 -16.38 -7.82 -22.53
CA MET A 1 -15.72 -6.68 -21.86
C MET A 1 -14.34 -7.15 -21.43
N GLN A 2 -13.27 -6.34 -21.56
CA GLN A 2 -11.94 -6.75 -21.13
C GLN A 2 -11.63 -6.06 -19.81
N ASN A 3 -11.20 -6.81 -18.83
CA ASN A 3 -10.69 -6.31 -17.55
C ASN A 3 -9.19 -6.06 -17.69
N ILE A 4 -8.71 -4.92 -17.21
CA ILE A 4 -7.29 -4.54 -17.23
C ILE A 4 -6.85 -4.30 -15.80
N LEU A 5 -5.79 -4.99 -15.40
CA LEU A 5 -5.16 -4.83 -14.09
C LEU A 5 -3.90 -3.99 -14.24
N PHE A 6 -3.82 -2.88 -13.52
CA PHE A 6 -2.63 -2.06 -13.44
C PHE A 6 -1.95 -2.20 -12.08
N ASP A 7 -0.64 -2.19 -12.09
CA ASP A 7 0.16 -1.91 -10.90
C ASP A 7 0.26 -0.39 -10.69
N LEU A 8 0.61 0.05 -9.47
CA LEU A 8 0.73 1.46 -9.13
C LEU A 8 2.19 1.91 -9.09
N ASP A 9 2.95 1.40 -8.12
CA ASP A 9 4.27 1.89 -7.77
C ASP A 9 5.32 1.47 -8.82
N GLY A 10 5.88 2.45 -9.53
CA GLY A 10 6.79 2.19 -10.66
C GLY A 10 6.07 1.89 -11.98
N THR A 11 4.72 1.96 -12.02
CA THR A 11 3.90 1.75 -13.23
C THR A 11 3.05 2.98 -13.51
N LEU A 12 1.87 3.12 -12.88
CA LEU A 12 1.04 4.33 -13.02
C LEU A 12 1.62 5.52 -12.25
N LEU A 13 2.36 5.25 -11.19
CA LEU A 13 3.10 6.24 -10.40
C LEU A 13 4.60 5.99 -10.56
N PRO A 14 5.28 6.64 -11.51
CA PRO A 14 6.73 6.56 -11.62
C PRO A 14 7.37 7.01 -10.31
N MET A 15 8.23 6.17 -9.72
CA MET A 15 8.88 6.46 -8.45
C MET A 15 10.23 5.76 -8.32
N ASN A 16 11.09 6.32 -7.47
CA ASN A 16 12.28 5.66 -6.97
C ASN A 16 11.93 4.97 -5.65
N GLN A 17 11.77 3.65 -5.68
CA GLN A 17 11.33 2.86 -4.52
C GLN A 17 12.31 2.93 -3.34
N GLU A 18 13.62 2.93 -3.59
CA GLU A 18 14.63 3.05 -2.54
C GLU A 18 14.53 4.43 -1.86
N LYS A 19 14.45 5.51 -2.66
CA LYS A 19 14.25 6.85 -2.14
C LYS A 19 12.94 6.97 -1.36
N PHE A 20 11.87 6.34 -1.84
CA PHE A 20 10.58 6.34 -1.16
C PHE A 20 10.67 5.71 0.23
N VAL A 21 11.21 4.48 0.34
CA VAL A 21 11.34 3.76 1.61
C VAL A 21 12.27 4.50 2.58
N THR A 22 13.43 4.95 2.10
CA THR A 22 14.40 5.68 2.93
C THR A 22 13.91 7.05 3.38
N PHE A 23 12.89 7.59 2.71
CA PHE A 23 12.29 8.88 3.08
C PHE A 23 11.18 8.71 4.12
N TYR A 24 10.19 7.81 3.90
CA TYR A 24 9.02 7.76 4.77
C TYR A 24 9.25 6.99 6.08
N LEU A 25 10.11 5.97 6.11
CA LEU A 25 10.35 5.20 7.35
C LEU A 25 10.93 6.04 8.50
N PRO A 26 11.89 6.96 8.28
CA PRO A 26 12.32 7.88 9.33
C PRO A 26 11.22 8.82 9.83
N LEU A 27 10.31 9.26 8.95
CA LEU A 27 9.15 10.08 9.35
C LEU A 27 8.20 9.30 10.24
N LEU A 28 7.92 8.03 9.90
CA LEU A 28 7.13 7.14 10.74
C LEU A 28 7.82 6.95 12.09
N ALA A 29 9.13 6.73 12.11
CA ALA A 29 9.89 6.57 13.35
C ALA A 29 9.81 7.82 14.23
N GLU A 30 9.86 9.01 13.65
CA GLU A 30 9.68 10.27 14.38
C GLU A 30 8.28 10.37 15.00
N LYS A 31 7.23 10.03 14.26
CA LYS A 31 5.84 9.99 14.73
C LYS A 31 5.66 9.05 15.92
N MET A 32 6.34 7.90 15.88
CA MET A 32 6.19 6.84 16.89
C MET A 32 7.13 6.98 18.09
N LYS A 33 8.00 7.99 18.15
CA LYS A 33 8.93 8.23 19.27
C LYS A 33 8.25 8.28 20.64
N LYS A 34 7.01 8.72 20.71
CA LYS A 34 6.24 8.79 21.95
C LYS A 34 6.01 7.42 22.62
N TYR A 35 6.23 6.33 21.88
CA TYR A 35 6.12 4.97 22.38
C TYR A 35 7.46 4.38 22.85
N ASP A 36 8.48 5.22 23.01
CA ASP A 36 9.81 4.85 23.56
C ASP A 36 10.51 3.72 22.80
N ILE A 37 10.43 3.76 21.47
CA ILE A 37 11.13 2.82 20.57
C ILE A 37 12.26 3.53 19.82
N SER A 38 13.37 2.83 19.61
CA SER A 38 14.43 3.34 18.76
C SER A 38 13.99 3.33 17.28
N THR A 39 14.53 4.26 16.48
CA THR A 39 14.29 4.29 15.02
C THR A 39 14.62 2.96 14.35
N ASN A 40 15.74 2.33 14.73
CA ASN A 40 16.16 1.06 14.14
C ASN A 40 15.23 -0.09 14.50
N ASP A 41 14.76 -0.14 15.76
CA ASP A 41 13.85 -1.19 16.20
C ASP A 41 12.47 -1.05 15.54
N LEU A 42 11.98 0.18 15.41
CA LEU A 42 10.73 0.42 14.68
C LEU A 42 10.84 0.02 13.22
N ILE A 43 11.91 0.44 12.52
CA ILE A 43 12.13 0.05 11.12
C ILE A 43 12.23 -1.47 11.00
N SER A 44 12.91 -2.14 11.94
CA SER A 44 12.98 -3.60 11.98
C SER A 44 11.60 -4.24 12.15
N ALA A 45 10.75 -3.69 13.03
CA ALA A 45 9.39 -4.16 13.25
C ALA A 45 8.52 -4.00 11.98
N VAL A 46 8.63 -2.85 11.30
CA VAL A 46 7.93 -2.62 10.02
C VAL A 46 8.34 -3.65 8.96
N TRP A 47 9.64 -3.95 8.85
CA TRP A 47 10.11 -4.98 7.92
C TRP A 47 9.65 -6.38 8.30
N LYS A 48 9.54 -6.70 9.59
CA LYS A 48 8.96 -7.98 10.04
C LYS A 48 7.50 -8.09 9.62
N GLY A 49 6.70 -7.06 9.83
CA GLY A 49 5.32 -7.00 9.36
C GLY A 49 5.22 -7.13 7.84
N PHE A 50 6.08 -6.44 7.08
CA PHE A 50 6.14 -6.57 5.62
C PHE A 50 6.41 -8.02 5.18
N TYR A 51 7.41 -8.68 5.78
CA TYR A 51 7.71 -10.07 5.43
C TYR A 51 6.60 -11.04 5.83
N ALA A 52 5.86 -10.76 6.92
CA ALA A 52 4.69 -11.54 7.29
C ALA A 52 3.59 -11.45 6.25
N MET A 53 3.32 -10.26 5.70
CA MET A 53 2.38 -10.09 4.58
C MET A 53 2.82 -10.85 3.33
N VAL A 54 4.11 -10.77 2.97
CA VAL A 54 4.64 -11.48 1.79
C VAL A 54 4.57 -13.00 1.96
N ALA A 55 4.74 -13.49 3.18
CA ALA A 55 4.66 -14.92 3.52
C ALA A 55 3.23 -15.42 3.83
N ASN A 56 2.23 -14.53 3.81
CA ASN A 56 0.86 -14.86 4.14
C ASN A 56 0.33 -15.97 3.22
N ASP A 57 -0.24 -17.01 3.82
CA ASP A 57 -0.77 -18.18 3.12
C ASP A 57 -2.28 -18.08 2.82
N GLY A 58 -2.90 -16.96 3.25
CA GLY A 58 -4.29 -16.60 2.98
C GLY A 58 -5.27 -16.95 4.10
N HIS A 59 -4.80 -17.35 5.29
CA HIS A 59 -5.68 -17.63 6.42
C HIS A 59 -6.19 -16.37 7.12
N GLN A 60 -5.55 -15.24 6.89
CA GLN A 60 -5.91 -13.93 7.44
C GLN A 60 -5.61 -12.82 6.41
N THR A 61 -6.10 -11.59 6.65
CA THR A 61 -5.76 -10.45 5.80
C THR A 61 -4.26 -10.09 5.92
N ASN A 62 -3.72 -9.40 4.94
CA ASN A 62 -2.35 -8.87 5.05
C ASN A 62 -2.23 -7.86 6.19
N GLU A 63 -3.29 -7.11 6.47
CA GLU A 63 -3.37 -6.23 7.63
C GLU A 63 -3.14 -6.99 8.94
N ASP A 64 -3.88 -8.06 9.16
CA ASP A 64 -3.75 -8.87 10.38
C ASP A 64 -2.37 -9.52 10.47
N ALA A 65 -1.84 -10.04 9.35
CA ALA A 65 -0.49 -10.59 9.28
C ALA A 65 0.59 -9.56 9.63
N PHE A 66 0.42 -8.31 9.15
CA PHE A 66 1.32 -7.21 9.49
C PHE A 66 1.29 -6.92 10.99
N TRP A 67 0.10 -6.68 11.53
CA TRP A 67 -0.04 -6.28 12.93
C TRP A 67 0.40 -7.38 13.89
N GLU A 68 0.06 -8.63 13.65
CA GLU A 68 0.52 -9.77 14.47
C GLU A 68 2.05 -9.80 14.58
N ALA A 69 2.75 -9.66 13.44
CA ALA A 69 4.21 -9.68 13.41
C ALA A 69 4.83 -8.41 14.01
N PHE A 70 4.22 -7.25 13.80
CA PHE A 70 4.64 -5.97 14.32
C PHE A 70 4.50 -5.91 15.85
N ASP A 71 3.34 -6.30 16.37
CA ASP A 71 3.05 -6.34 17.80
C ASP A 71 3.98 -7.33 18.54
N ALA A 72 4.27 -8.47 17.92
CA ALA A 72 5.21 -9.45 18.48
C ALA A 72 6.64 -8.90 18.66
N VAL A 73 7.04 -7.93 17.84
CA VAL A 73 8.37 -7.29 17.93
C VAL A 73 8.35 -6.10 18.88
N THR A 74 7.34 -5.25 18.81
CA THR A 74 7.25 -4.01 19.58
C THR A 74 6.72 -4.22 20.99
N GLY A 75 5.92 -5.27 21.19
CA GLY A 75 5.16 -5.48 22.43
C GLY A 75 4.02 -4.48 22.62
N TRP A 76 3.65 -3.75 21.58
CA TRP A 76 2.55 -2.79 21.63
C TRP A 76 1.22 -3.46 21.37
N GLU A 77 0.14 -2.84 21.85
CA GLU A 77 -1.21 -3.24 21.50
C GLU A 77 -1.66 -2.46 20.26
N ARG A 78 -2.06 -3.15 19.20
CA ARG A 78 -2.55 -2.56 17.95
C ARG A 78 -3.54 -1.43 18.20
N THR A 79 -4.55 -1.65 19.06
CA THR A 79 -5.61 -0.67 19.37
C THR A 79 -5.09 0.65 19.94
N VAL A 80 -3.90 0.66 20.52
CA VAL A 80 -3.26 1.85 21.09
C VAL A 80 -2.47 2.61 20.03
N VAL A 81 -1.77 1.92 19.14
CA VAL A 81 -0.80 2.55 18.21
C VAL A 81 -1.36 2.76 16.81
N GLU A 82 -2.33 1.95 16.38
CA GLU A 82 -2.93 2.05 15.05
C GLU A 82 -3.53 3.43 14.73
N PRO A 83 -4.19 4.15 15.66
CA PRO A 83 -4.67 5.50 15.38
C PRO A 83 -3.55 6.47 14.96
N ASP A 84 -2.36 6.36 15.57
CA ASP A 84 -1.22 7.21 15.21
C ASP A 84 -0.56 6.80 13.90
N VAL A 85 -0.52 5.51 13.62
CA VAL A 85 -0.04 4.99 12.34
C VAL A 85 -0.99 5.42 11.21
N THR A 86 -2.29 5.36 11.44
CA THR A 86 -3.30 5.86 10.49
C THR A 86 -3.16 7.36 10.26
N ASP A 87 -3.03 8.14 11.34
CA ASP A 87 -2.81 9.60 11.26
C ASP A 87 -1.51 9.92 10.49
N PHE A 88 -0.44 9.16 10.71
CA PHE A 88 0.80 9.28 9.94
C PHE A 88 0.54 9.11 8.44
N TYR A 89 -0.13 8.03 8.03
CA TYR A 89 -0.39 7.77 6.61
C TYR A 89 -1.33 8.79 5.98
N GLN A 90 -2.22 9.39 6.74
CA GLN A 90 -3.10 10.45 6.27
C GLN A 90 -2.38 11.81 6.12
N ASN A 91 -1.35 12.08 6.91
CA ASN A 91 -0.69 13.38 7.01
C ASN A 91 0.78 13.35 6.57
N GLU A 92 1.71 12.96 7.46
CA GLU A 92 3.16 13.11 7.23
C GLU A 92 3.66 12.25 6.05
N PHE A 93 3.05 11.10 5.82
CA PHE A 93 3.37 10.23 4.68
C PHE A 93 3.30 10.94 3.33
N ASN A 94 2.43 11.94 3.18
CA ASN A 94 2.30 12.71 1.94
C ASN A 94 3.57 13.46 1.55
N GLN A 95 4.50 13.69 2.47
CA GLN A 95 5.81 14.26 2.14
C GLN A 95 6.64 13.33 1.24
N ALA A 96 6.36 12.02 1.24
CA ALA A 96 7.07 11.05 0.41
C ALA A 96 6.77 11.18 -1.10
N VAL A 97 5.79 12.01 -1.49
CA VAL A 97 5.53 12.38 -2.89
C VAL A 97 6.78 12.90 -3.60
N VAL A 98 7.76 13.46 -2.89
CA VAL A 98 9.06 13.91 -3.45
C VAL A 98 9.92 12.79 -4.03
N SER A 99 9.58 11.53 -3.77
CA SER A 99 10.22 10.35 -4.34
C SER A 99 9.58 9.89 -5.66
N THR A 100 8.52 10.55 -6.10
CA THR A 100 7.74 10.22 -7.30
C THR A 100 7.98 11.26 -8.40
N ASP A 101 7.66 10.87 -9.64
CA ASP A 101 7.79 11.73 -10.83
C ASP A 101 6.56 11.56 -11.75
N PRO A 102 5.37 12.02 -11.31
CA PRO A 102 4.15 11.87 -12.08
C PRO A 102 4.19 12.70 -13.37
N THR A 103 3.85 12.09 -14.51
CA THR A 103 3.94 12.70 -15.83
C THR A 103 2.58 13.12 -16.42
N GLY A 104 1.47 12.83 -15.75
CA GLY A 104 0.12 12.97 -16.31
C GLY A 104 -0.28 11.85 -17.27
N MET A 105 0.66 11.07 -17.78
CA MET A 105 0.40 9.98 -18.75
C MET A 105 -0.54 8.92 -18.18
N ALA A 106 -0.44 8.63 -16.88
CA ALA A 106 -1.31 7.67 -16.23
C ALA A 106 -2.79 8.07 -16.37
N ALA A 107 -3.12 9.33 -16.09
CA ALA A 107 -4.49 9.83 -16.22
C ALA A 107 -5.01 9.75 -17.66
N GLU A 108 -4.17 10.10 -18.65
CA GLU A 108 -4.54 10.01 -20.07
C GLU A 108 -4.82 8.56 -20.51
N ILE A 109 -3.99 7.60 -20.07
CA ILE A 109 -4.16 6.17 -20.38
C ILE A 109 -5.45 5.64 -19.77
N ILE A 110 -5.66 5.90 -18.46
CA ILE A 110 -6.84 5.44 -17.74
C ILE A 110 -8.12 6.00 -18.36
N HIS A 111 -8.15 7.30 -18.66
CA HIS A 111 -9.28 7.95 -19.31
C HIS A 111 -9.59 7.33 -20.68
N THR A 112 -8.57 7.17 -21.54
CA THR A 112 -8.72 6.56 -22.85
C THR A 112 -9.29 5.14 -22.79
N LEU A 113 -8.83 4.33 -21.84
CA LEU A 113 -9.32 2.95 -21.68
C LEU A 113 -10.76 2.92 -21.17
N LYS A 114 -11.14 3.83 -20.26
CA LYS A 114 -12.53 3.96 -19.79
C LYS A 114 -13.47 4.39 -20.94
N GLU A 115 -13.06 5.31 -21.79
CA GLU A 115 -13.82 5.69 -22.99
C GLU A 115 -14.02 4.52 -23.97
N GLN A 116 -13.07 3.58 -24.02
CA GLN A 116 -13.20 2.34 -24.78
C GLN A 116 -14.05 1.25 -24.07
N GLY A 117 -14.68 1.57 -22.95
CA GLY A 117 -15.52 0.67 -22.18
C GLY A 117 -14.76 -0.44 -21.45
N LYS A 118 -13.47 -0.24 -21.17
CA LYS A 118 -12.67 -1.19 -20.36
C LYS A 118 -12.98 -1.02 -18.89
N LYS A 119 -12.95 -2.12 -18.13
CA LYS A 119 -12.94 -2.12 -16.67
C LYS A 119 -11.52 -2.15 -16.18
N ILE A 120 -11.19 -1.25 -15.29
CA ILE A 120 -9.82 -1.05 -14.81
C ILE A 120 -9.76 -1.35 -13.32
N TYR A 121 -8.79 -2.14 -12.93
CA TYR A 121 -8.54 -2.55 -11.54
C TYR A 121 -7.12 -2.13 -11.16
N LEU A 122 -6.96 -1.56 -9.97
CA LEU A 122 -5.64 -1.29 -9.42
C LEU A 122 -5.18 -2.47 -8.59
N ALA A 123 -4.39 -3.33 -9.22
CA ALA A 123 -3.79 -4.52 -8.62
C ALA A 123 -2.37 -4.20 -8.14
N THR A 124 -2.23 -3.28 -7.18
CA THR A 124 -0.94 -2.96 -6.54
C THR A 124 -0.55 -4.02 -5.52
N ASN A 125 0.73 -4.11 -5.14
CA ASN A 125 1.12 -5.03 -4.07
C ASN A 125 0.49 -4.59 -2.74
N PRO A 126 -0.36 -5.41 -2.10
CA PRO A 126 -1.21 -4.99 -0.99
C PRO A 126 -0.46 -5.05 0.36
N VAL A 127 0.55 -4.19 0.48
CA VAL A 127 1.43 -4.09 1.66
C VAL A 127 1.32 -2.73 2.36
N PHE A 128 0.33 -1.94 1.99
CA PHE A 128 0.04 -0.65 2.59
C PHE A 128 -1.43 -0.53 2.95
N PRO A 129 -1.77 0.28 3.99
CA PRO A 129 -3.15 0.58 4.31
C PRO A 129 -3.85 1.35 3.19
N GLU A 130 -5.18 1.24 3.16
CA GLU A 130 -6.02 1.92 2.17
C GLU A 130 -5.69 3.41 2.07
N CYS A 131 -5.60 4.12 3.20
CA CYS A 131 -5.31 5.55 3.21
C CYS A 131 -3.97 5.90 2.53
N ALA A 132 -2.92 5.10 2.71
CA ALA A 132 -1.64 5.29 2.03
C ALA A 132 -1.72 4.99 0.53
N THR A 133 -2.51 3.98 0.15
CA THR A 133 -2.76 3.63 -1.25
C THR A 133 -3.54 4.72 -1.96
N MET A 134 -4.60 5.26 -1.32
CA MET A 134 -5.40 6.37 -1.87
C MET A 134 -4.56 7.64 -2.06
N ASN A 135 -3.63 7.94 -1.16
CA ASN A 135 -2.71 9.07 -1.33
C ASN A 135 -1.82 8.87 -2.57
N ARG A 136 -1.24 7.68 -2.76
CA ARG A 136 -0.39 7.39 -3.92
C ARG A 136 -1.15 7.42 -5.26
N ILE A 137 -2.42 7.01 -5.27
CA ILE A 137 -3.32 7.19 -6.43
C ILE A 137 -3.41 8.68 -6.78
N LYS A 138 -3.63 9.53 -5.78
CA LYS A 138 -3.69 11.00 -5.98
C LYS A 138 -2.36 11.56 -6.46
N TRP A 139 -1.22 11.06 -5.96
CA TRP A 139 0.09 11.49 -6.45
C TRP A 139 0.30 11.15 -7.93
N ALA A 140 -0.30 10.05 -8.42
CA ALA A 140 -0.32 9.70 -9.84
C ALA A 140 -1.24 10.59 -10.70
N GLY A 141 -1.97 11.52 -10.10
CA GLY A 141 -2.99 12.35 -10.79
C GLY A 141 -4.28 11.59 -11.08
N LEU A 142 -4.56 10.53 -10.33
CA LEU A 142 -5.73 9.66 -10.47
C LEU A 142 -6.66 9.78 -9.26
N ASP A 143 -7.87 9.25 -9.41
CA ASP A 143 -8.85 9.11 -8.33
C ASP A 143 -9.23 7.63 -8.14
N ALA A 144 -9.59 7.24 -6.92
CA ALA A 144 -10.00 5.87 -6.64
C ALA A 144 -11.21 5.43 -7.48
N SER A 145 -12.10 6.35 -7.85
CA SER A 145 -13.24 6.11 -8.74
C SER A 145 -12.86 5.83 -10.20
N ASP A 146 -11.58 5.95 -10.53
CA ASP A 146 -11.06 5.51 -11.82
C ASP A 146 -10.97 3.99 -11.95
N PHE A 147 -11.02 3.27 -10.82
CA PHE A 147 -10.86 1.83 -10.74
C PHE A 147 -12.13 1.16 -10.22
N GLU A 148 -12.46 -0.02 -10.77
CA GLU A 148 -13.55 -0.88 -10.27
C GLU A 148 -13.23 -1.43 -8.87
N ALA A 149 -11.94 -1.69 -8.60
CA ALA A 149 -11.43 -2.08 -7.29
C ALA A 149 -9.94 -1.73 -7.15
N VAL A 150 -9.51 -1.59 -5.90
CA VAL A 150 -8.13 -1.29 -5.49
C VAL A 150 -7.72 -2.30 -4.42
N THR A 151 -6.57 -2.97 -4.62
CA THR A 151 -6.01 -3.87 -3.60
C THR A 151 -5.27 -3.10 -2.51
N THR A 152 -5.58 -3.42 -1.25
CA THR A 152 -4.95 -2.86 -0.05
C THR A 152 -4.68 -3.98 0.95
N TYR A 153 -3.95 -3.73 2.02
CA TYR A 153 -3.64 -4.79 2.98
C TYR A 153 -4.87 -5.25 3.77
N GLU A 154 -5.91 -4.41 3.88
CA GLU A 154 -7.16 -4.74 4.55
C GLU A 154 -8.03 -5.73 3.76
N ASN A 155 -7.95 -5.68 2.43
CA ASN A 155 -8.84 -6.46 1.55
C ASN A 155 -8.15 -7.59 0.79
N SER A 156 -6.89 -7.87 1.08
CA SER A 156 -6.08 -8.88 0.38
C SER A 156 -5.43 -9.85 1.37
N HIS A 157 -5.31 -11.12 0.95
CA HIS A 157 -4.74 -12.20 1.75
C HIS A 157 -3.40 -12.71 1.19
N TYR A 158 -3.02 -12.27 -0.01
CA TYR A 158 -1.79 -12.67 -0.68
C TYR A 158 -1.08 -11.47 -1.26
N CYS A 159 0.25 -11.57 -1.38
CA CYS A 159 1.10 -10.58 -2.03
C CYS A 159 1.63 -11.10 -3.37
N LYS A 160 2.00 -10.20 -4.28
CA LYS A 160 2.79 -10.53 -5.45
C LYS A 160 4.16 -11.07 -5.03
N PRO A 161 4.75 -12.06 -5.73
CA PRO A 161 4.32 -12.64 -7.00
C PRO A 161 3.46 -13.92 -6.85
N ASN A 162 2.82 -14.15 -5.72
CA ASN A 162 1.99 -15.34 -5.50
C ASN A 162 0.84 -15.37 -6.52
N VAL A 163 0.66 -16.51 -7.20
CA VAL A 163 -0.43 -16.69 -8.18
C VAL A 163 -1.80 -16.51 -7.54
N LYS A 164 -1.96 -16.94 -6.28
CA LYS A 164 -3.21 -16.79 -5.53
C LYS A 164 -3.64 -15.34 -5.34
N TYR A 165 -2.70 -14.37 -5.34
CA TYR A 165 -3.02 -12.97 -5.36
C TYR A 165 -3.87 -12.59 -6.59
N PHE A 166 -3.46 -13.03 -7.78
CA PHE A 166 -4.19 -12.76 -9.01
C PHE A 166 -5.52 -13.52 -9.07
N GLU A 167 -5.57 -14.75 -8.55
CA GLU A 167 -6.80 -15.52 -8.44
C GLU A 167 -7.81 -14.83 -7.52
N GLU A 168 -7.35 -14.27 -6.38
CA GLU A 168 -8.17 -13.48 -5.45
C GLU A 168 -8.72 -12.23 -6.13
N VAL A 169 -7.87 -11.42 -6.75
CA VAL A 169 -8.28 -10.20 -7.47
C VAL A 169 -9.31 -10.51 -8.56
N LEU A 170 -9.14 -11.60 -9.29
CA LEU A 170 -10.09 -12.00 -10.35
C LEU A 170 -11.40 -12.54 -9.78
N ARG A 171 -11.37 -13.31 -8.70
CA ARG A 171 -12.56 -13.88 -8.06
C ARG A 171 -13.45 -12.79 -7.47
N ASP A 172 -12.88 -11.83 -6.77
CA ASP A 172 -13.61 -10.84 -5.99
C ASP A 172 -14.18 -9.70 -6.87
N ASN A 173 -13.82 -9.70 -8.17
CA ASN A 173 -14.23 -8.68 -9.12
C ASN A 173 -15.00 -9.25 -10.35
N HIS A 174 -15.60 -10.43 -10.20
CA HIS A 174 -16.46 -11.03 -11.24
C HIS A 174 -17.93 -11.09 -10.83
#